data_c94b359722633ac927d6fcaa7e13d239
#
_entry.id   c94b359722633ac927d6fcaa7e13d239
#
_cell.length_a   1.000
_cell.length_b   1.000
_cell.length_c   1.000
_cell.angle_alpha   90.00
_cell.angle_beta   90.00
_cell.angle_gamma   90.00
#
_symmetry.space_group_name_H-M   'P 1'
#
loop_
_entity.id
_entity.type
_entity.pdbx_description
1 polymer ?
#
loop_
_entity_poly.entity_id
_entity_poly.type
_entity_poly.pdbx_seq_one_letter_code
_entity_poly.pdbx_strand_id
1 'polypeptide(L)'
;MRITQKSRDAINCVSKVDIAEGNFTPHLFGVYREGRLVASLFGIQTRTRFIYLIPVSNREGKECCAMFALVDHILETICCPQGLTFDCEGSMLEGVARFYRGFGAEEQFYASISRCRPQWLVKILTKFR
;
A
#
# COMPACT_ATOMS: atom_id res chain seq x y z
N MET A 1 8.13 10.26 -10.07
CA MET A 1 6.80 9.66 -10.35
C MET A 1 5.75 10.68 -9.93
N ARG A 2 4.87 11.10 -10.84
CA ARG A 2 3.77 12.01 -10.50
C ARG A 2 2.57 11.18 -10.04
N ILE A 3 2.03 11.48 -8.88
CA ILE A 3 0.73 10.92 -8.47
C ILE A 3 -0.31 11.45 -9.44
N THR A 4 -1.03 10.56 -10.11
CA THR A 4 -2.10 10.93 -11.05
C THR A 4 -3.28 11.55 -10.31
N GLN A 5 -4.10 12.35 -10.97
CA GLN A 5 -5.32 12.92 -10.37
C GLN A 5 -6.22 11.80 -9.82
N LYS A 6 -6.35 10.71 -10.57
CA LYS A 6 -7.11 9.52 -10.15
C LYS A 6 -6.62 8.93 -8.81
N SER A 7 -5.30 8.89 -8.59
CA SER A 7 -4.74 8.43 -7.31
C SER A 7 -5.02 9.42 -6.17
N ARG A 8 -5.00 10.73 -6.45
CA ARG A 8 -5.37 11.76 -5.46
C ARG A 8 -6.83 11.67 -5.06
N ASP A 9 -7.71 11.45 -6.04
CA ASP A 9 -9.16 11.33 -5.81
C ASP A 9 -9.47 10.06 -5.00
N ALA A 10 -8.76 8.96 -5.25
CA ALA A 10 -8.88 7.74 -4.47
C ALA A 10 -8.43 7.94 -3.01
N ILE A 11 -7.30 8.60 -2.77
CA ILE A 11 -6.82 8.93 -1.42
C ILE A 11 -7.82 9.84 -0.70
N ASN A 12 -8.32 10.89 -1.37
CA ASN A 12 -9.31 11.79 -0.80
C ASN A 12 -10.64 11.09 -0.50
N CYS A 13 -11.03 10.11 -1.32
CA CYS A 13 -12.23 9.31 -1.11
C CYS A 13 -12.08 8.45 0.16
N VAL A 14 -10.97 7.72 0.29
CA VAL A 14 -10.68 6.89 1.47
C VAL A 14 -10.66 7.75 2.74
N SER A 15 -9.94 8.87 2.74
CA SER A 15 -9.85 9.74 3.92
C SER A 15 -11.20 10.37 4.34
N LYS A 16 -12.17 10.47 3.45
CA LYS A 16 -13.51 10.96 3.76
C LYS A 16 -14.45 9.89 4.34
N VAL A 17 -14.31 8.64 3.88
CA VAL A 17 -15.17 7.54 4.31
C VAL A 17 -14.88 7.14 5.75
N ASP A 18 -13.61 7.22 6.17
CA ASP A 18 -13.16 6.69 7.44
C ASP A 18 -13.52 7.47 8.67
N ILE A 19 -13.60 8.77 8.53
CA ILE A 19 -13.93 9.66 9.65
C ILE A 19 -15.35 9.40 10.15
N ALA A 20 -16.22 8.82 9.34
CA ALA A 20 -17.63 8.62 9.68
C ALA A 20 -17.94 7.32 10.45
N GLU A 21 -17.15 6.25 10.30
CA GLU A 21 -17.48 4.92 10.86
C GLU A 21 -16.48 4.36 11.88
N GLY A 22 -15.35 5.02 12.15
CA GLY A 22 -14.43 4.70 13.25
C GLY A 22 -13.70 3.35 13.16
N ASN A 23 -13.75 2.66 12.02
CA ASN A 23 -13.15 1.33 11.87
C ASN A 23 -11.69 1.33 11.43
N PHE A 24 -11.17 2.42 10.89
CA PHE A 24 -9.80 2.56 10.44
C PHE A 24 -9.31 4.02 10.42
N THR A 25 -8.01 4.20 10.55
CA THR A 25 -7.36 5.51 10.58
C THR A 25 -6.40 5.63 9.41
N PRO A 26 -6.57 6.61 8.51
CA PRO A 26 -5.62 6.87 7.45
C PRO A 26 -4.38 7.59 7.99
N HIS A 27 -3.22 7.18 7.51
CA HIS A 27 -1.93 7.78 7.84
C HIS A 27 -1.20 8.23 6.58
N LEU A 28 -0.64 9.43 6.61
CA LEU A 28 0.24 9.93 5.57
C LEU A 28 1.57 10.31 6.19
N PHE A 29 2.62 9.58 5.84
CA PHE A 29 3.98 9.82 6.32
C PHE A 29 4.84 10.44 5.24
N GLY A 30 5.81 11.25 5.65
CA GLY A 30 6.81 11.83 4.77
C GLY A 30 8.20 11.75 5.38
N VAL A 31 9.19 11.35 4.57
CA VAL A 31 10.61 11.40 4.93
C VAL A 31 11.25 12.59 4.22
N TYR A 32 11.89 13.45 5.00
CA TYR A 32 12.55 14.62 4.50
C TYR A 32 14.06 14.50 4.68
N ARG A 33 14.79 14.95 3.67
CA ARG A 33 16.25 15.10 3.72
C ARG A 33 16.58 16.54 3.30
N GLU A 34 17.29 17.28 4.13
CA GLU A 34 17.66 18.69 3.87
C GLU A 34 16.45 19.55 3.46
N GLY A 35 15.29 19.33 4.11
CA GLY A 35 14.04 20.06 3.83
C GLY A 35 13.29 19.62 2.58
N ARG A 36 13.76 18.58 1.86
CA ARG A 36 13.09 18.05 0.66
C ARG A 36 12.42 16.72 0.96
N LEU A 37 11.19 16.54 0.48
CA LEU A 37 10.47 15.29 0.59
C LEU A 37 11.10 14.23 -0.34
N VAL A 38 11.68 13.17 0.22
CA VAL A 38 12.38 12.12 -0.51
C VAL A 38 11.61 10.81 -0.59
N ALA A 39 10.74 10.53 0.40
CA ALA A 39 9.82 9.40 0.36
C ALA A 39 8.52 9.75 1.07
N SER A 40 7.43 9.08 0.72
CA SER A 40 6.17 9.15 1.44
C SER A 40 5.42 7.82 1.37
N LEU A 41 4.58 7.58 2.36
CA LEU A 41 3.74 6.40 2.46
C LEU A 41 2.34 6.82 2.87
N PHE A 42 1.34 6.39 2.13
CA PHE A 42 -0.04 6.35 2.58
C PHE A 42 -0.37 4.94 3.06
N GLY A 43 -0.82 4.82 4.30
CA GLY A 43 -1.22 3.57 4.90
C GLY A 43 -2.54 3.71 5.65
N ILE A 44 -3.16 2.59 5.99
CA ILE A 44 -4.40 2.53 6.75
C ILE A 44 -4.18 1.64 7.98
N GLN A 45 -4.49 2.17 9.15
CA GLN A 45 -4.51 1.42 10.38
C GLN A 45 -5.94 0.94 10.65
N THR A 46 -6.09 -0.36 10.87
CA THR A 46 -7.30 -1.01 11.36
C THR A 46 -7.12 -1.41 12.82
N ARG A 47 -8.09 -2.11 13.40
CA ARG A 47 -8.02 -2.61 14.79
C ARG A 47 -6.90 -3.65 15.01
N THR A 48 -6.47 -4.36 13.97
CA THR A 48 -5.51 -5.47 14.05
C THR A 48 -4.34 -5.36 13.11
N ARG A 49 -4.39 -4.44 12.13
CA ARG A 49 -3.39 -4.34 11.06
C ARG A 49 -3.06 -2.90 10.73
N PHE A 50 -1.83 -2.69 10.29
CA PHE A 50 -1.42 -1.52 9.54
C PHE A 50 -1.15 -1.95 8.09
N ILE A 51 -1.92 -1.41 7.14
CA ILE A 51 -1.87 -1.76 5.72
C ILE A 51 -0.98 -0.77 4.98
N TYR A 52 0.06 -1.29 4.32
CA TYR A 52 1.03 -0.54 3.53
C TYR A 52 0.53 -0.38 2.10
N LEU A 53 -0.13 0.74 1.77
CA LEU A 53 -0.87 0.87 0.51
C LEU A 53 -0.09 1.55 -0.61
N ILE A 54 0.33 2.79 -0.42
CA ILE A 54 0.90 3.62 -1.50
C ILE A 54 2.26 4.16 -1.08
N PRO A 55 3.35 3.41 -1.29
CA PRO A 55 4.69 3.91 -1.10
C PRO A 55 5.14 4.72 -2.31
N VAL A 56 5.77 5.85 -2.06
CA VAL A 56 6.39 6.69 -3.09
C VAL A 56 7.78 7.09 -2.64
N SER A 57 8.77 6.94 -3.52
CA SER A 57 10.15 7.37 -3.26
C SER A 57 10.74 7.95 -4.53
N ASN A 58 11.42 9.10 -4.40
CA ASN A 58 12.20 9.66 -5.49
C ASN A 58 13.58 8.95 -5.60
N ARG A 59 14.42 9.39 -6.54
CA ARG A 59 15.75 8.79 -6.73
C ARG A 59 16.61 8.93 -5.48
N GLU A 60 16.65 10.11 -4.88
CA GLU A 60 17.41 10.40 -3.67
C GLU A 60 16.93 9.55 -2.48
N GLY A 61 15.61 9.40 -2.30
CA GLY A 61 15.01 8.56 -1.28
C GLY A 61 15.36 7.07 -1.43
N LYS A 62 15.50 6.59 -2.69
CA LYS A 62 15.98 5.23 -2.96
C LYS A 62 17.45 5.06 -2.61
N GLU A 63 18.28 6.02 -2.99
CA GLU A 63 19.73 6.00 -2.73
C GLU A 63 20.05 6.05 -1.22
N CYS A 64 19.27 6.80 -0.43
CA CYS A 64 19.42 6.87 1.03
C CYS A 64 18.55 5.89 1.82
N CYS A 65 17.92 4.92 1.17
CA CYS A 65 17.08 3.91 1.82
C CYS A 65 15.94 4.51 2.69
N ALA A 66 15.38 5.66 2.28
CA ALA A 66 14.38 6.39 3.05
C ALA A 66 13.12 5.57 3.38
N MET A 67 12.70 4.68 2.48
CA MET A 67 11.54 3.83 2.71
C MET A 67 11.81 2.75 3.77
N PHE A 68 13.05 2.25 3.88
CA PHE A 68 13.43 1.34 4.96
C PHE A 68 13.30 2.02 6.33
N ALA A 69 13.86 3.22 6.46
CA ALA A 69 13.75 3.99 7.70
C ALA A 69 12.30 4.33 8.05
N LEU A 70 11.47 4.61 7.05
CA LEU A 70 10.06 4.91 7.27
C LEU A 70 9.27 3.70 7.74
N VAL A 71 9.46 2.53 7.12
CA VAL A 71 8.80 1.29 7.54
C VAL A 71 9.25 0.88 8.94
N ASP A 72 10.55 0.95 9.22
CA ASP A 72 11.13 0.68 10.53
C ASP A 72 10.49 1.56 11.62
N HIS A 73 10.41 2.87 11.36
CA HIS A 73 9.74 3.83 12.25
C HIS A 73 8.27 3.46 12.51
N ILE A 74 7.51 3.06 11.51
CA ILE A 74 6.11 2.65 11.66
C ILE A 74 5.99 1.36 12.48
N LEU A 75 6.87 0.40 12.24
CA LEU A 75 6.92 -0.82 13.02
C LEU A 75 7.17 -0.53 14.49
N GLU A 76 8.17 0.30 14.81
CA GLU A 76 8.54 0.64 16.18
C GLU A 76 7.50 1.50 16.90
N THR A 77 6.92 2.50 16.21
CA THR A 77 6.09 3.52 16.87
C THR A 77 4.60 3.22 16.85
N ILE A 78 4.14 2.42 15.87
CA ILE A 78 2.72 2.13 15.69
C ILE A 78 2.42 0.64 15.87
N CYS A 79 3.11 -0.22 15.12
CA CYS A 79 2.74 -1.63 15.08
C CYS A 79 3.11 -2.36 16.37
N CYS A 80 4.37 -2.29 16.81
CA CYS A 80 4.84 -2.99 17.99
C CYS A 80 4.11 -2.57 19.28
N PRO A 81 3.93 -1.28 19.59
CA PRO A 81 3.25 -0.87 20.82
C PRO A 81 1.77 -1.27 20.87
N GLN A 82 1.12 -1.40 19.71
CA GLN A 82 -0.29 -1.73 19.62
C GLN A 82 -0.56 -3.19 19.25
N GLY A 83 0.48 -4.00 19.05
CA GLY A 83 0.36 -5.39 18.65
C GLY A 83 -0.30 -5.58 17.27
N LEU A 84 -0.08 -4.63 16.35
CA LEU A 84 -0.64 -4.67 15.00
C LEU A 84 0.22 -5.50 14.08
N THR A 85 -0.41 -6.25 13.17
CA THR A 85 0.27 -6.88 12.03
C THR A 85 0.55 -5.82 10.97
N PHE A 86 1.79 -5.69 10.52
CA PHE A 86 2.13 -4.87 9.35
C PHE A 86 1.85 -5.66 8.07
N ASP A 87 0.87 -5.22 7.29
CA ASP A 87 0.41 -5.91 6.08
C ASP A 87 0.99 -5.21 4.84
N CYS A 88 1.88 -5.93 4.15
CA CYS A 88 2.57 -5.43 2.96
C CYS A 88 1.75 -5.56 1.67
N GLU A 89 0.51 -6.07 1.72
CA GLU A 89 -0.34 -6.34 0.54
C GLU A 89 0.26 -7.33 -0.47
N GLY A 90 1.44 -7.84 -0.21
CA GLY A 90 2.17 -8.76 -1.08
C GLY A 90 2.80 -8.10 -2.32
N SER A 91 3.62 -8.86 -3.04
CA SER A 91 4.19 -8.42 -4.31
C SER A 91 4.60 -9.59 -5.19
N MET A 92 4.26 -9.51 -6.48
CA MET A 92 4.78 -10.40 -7.53
C MET A 92 6.17 -9.97 -8.04
N LEU A 93 6.66 -8.80 -7.64
CA LEU A 93 7.97 -8.28 -8.02
C LEU A 93 9.03 -8.73 -7.02
N GLU A 94 10.00 -9.52 -7.46
CA GLU A 94 11.06 -10.08 -6.61
C GLU A 94 11.82 -9.02 -5.79
N GLY A 95 12.10 -7.85 -6.38
CA GLY A 95 12.75 -6.75 -5.66
C GLY A 95 11.94 -6.20 -4.49
N VAL A 96 10.61 -6.16 -4.63
CA VAL A 96 9.68 -5.70 -3.59
C VAL A 96 9.48 -6.80 -2.53
N ALA A 97 9.35 -8.06 -2.95
CA ALA A 97 9.29 -9.19 -2.04
C ALA A 97 10.55 -9.30 -1.16
N ARG A 98 11.74 -9.06 -1.77
CA ARG A 98 13.01 -8.99 -1.03
C ARG A 98 13.01 -7.85 0.01
N PHE A 99 12.47 -6.69 -0.34
CA PHE A 99 12.33 -5.57 0.58
C PHE A 99 11.48 -5.95 1.80
N TYR A 100 10.32 -6.60 1.60
CA TYR A 100 9.45 -7.04 2.69
C TYR A 100 10.10 -8.13 3.57
N ARG A 101 10.77 -9.10 2.96
CA ARG A 101 11.52 -10.13 3.70
C ARG A 101 12.62 -9.55 4.60
N GLY A 102 13.19 -8.40 4.23
CA GLY A 102 14.17 -7.68 5.05
C GLY A 102 13.64 -7.24 6.43
N PHE A 103 12.32 -7.10 6.59
CA PHE A 103 11.65 -6.80 7.85
C PHE A 103 11.10 -8.06 8.56
N GLY A 104 11.44 -9.26 8.07
CA GLY A 104 10.92 -10.50 8.62
C GLY A 104 9.48 -10.82 8.20
N ALA A 105 8.99 -10.23 7.10
CA ALA A 105 7.65 -10.52 6.60
C ALA A 105 7.53 -11.97 6.15
N GLU A 106 6.46 -12.63 6.57
CA GLU A 106 6.09 -13.99 6.18
C GLU A 106 5.11 -13.97 5.01
N GLU A 107 5.35 -14.85 4.03
CA GLU A 107 4.48 -14.97 2.87
C GLU A 107 3.23 -15.76 3.24
N GLN A 108 2.06 -15.17 3.03
CA GLN A 108 0.77 -15.85 3.16
C GLN A 108 0.16 -16.06 1.77
N PHE A 109 -0.06 -17.31 1.41
CA PHE A 109 -0.69 -17.68 0.14
C PHE A 109 -2.21 -17.56 0.25
N TYR A 110 -2.81 -16.88 -0.71
CA TYR A 110 -4.25 -16.83 -0.88
C TYR A 110 -4.65 -17.32 -2.26
N ALA A 111 -5.78 -18.01 -2.36
CA ALA A 111 -6.27 -18.51 -3.62
C ALA A 111 -6.88 -17.39 -4.47
N SER A 112 -6.37 -17.21 -5.68
CA SER A 112 -7.00 -16.34 -6.68
C SER A 112 -7.94 -17.19 -7.56
N ILE A 113 -9.24 -16.91 -7.50
CA ILE A 113 -10.23 -17.61 -8.33
C ILE A 113 -10.61 -16.67 -9.48
N SER A 114 -10.19 -17.01 -10.68
CA SER A 114 -10.61 -16.33 -11.90
C SER A 114 -11.65 -17.16 -12.65
N ARG A 115 -12.85 -16.62 -12.88
CA ARG A 115 -13.87 -17.25 -13.71
C ARG A 115 -13.75 -16.69 -15.12
N CYS A 116 -13.10 -17.43 -16.02
CA CYS A 116 -13.11 -17.12 -17.44
C CYS A 116 -14.49 -17.43 -18.03
N ARG A 117 -15.20 -16.42 -18.53
CA ARG A 117 -16.33 -16.64 -19.43
C ARG A 117 -15.77 -17.02 -20.80
N PRO A 118 -16.28 -18.07 -21.46
CA PRO A 118 -15.79 -18.46 -22.78
C PRO A 118 -15.99 -17.29 -23.75
N GLN A 119 -14.94 -16.95 -24.52
CA GLN A 119 -14.90 -15.76 -25.41
C GLN A 119 -16.04 -15.71 -26.44
N TRP A 120 -16.60 -16.86 -26.82
CA TRP A 120 -17.74 -16.96 -27.73
C TRP A 120 -19.02 -16.35 -27.14
N LEU A 121 -19.23 -16.44 -25.81
CA LEU A 121 -20.37 -15.85 -25.11
C LEU A 121 -20.29 -14.31 -25.09
N VAL A 122 -19.08 -13.76 -24.95
CA VAL A 122 -18.86 -12.31 -25.01
C VAL A 122 -19.15 -11.77 -26.43
N LYS A 123 -18.71 -12.49 -27.48
CA LYS A 123 -19.00 -12.15 -28.86
C LYS A 123 -20.49 -12.16 -29.22
N ILE A 124 -21.27 -13.05 -28.64
CA ILE A 124 -22.73 -13.10 -28.82
C ILE A 124 -23.39 -11.89 -28.14
N LEU A 125 -23.02 -11.60 -26.91
CA LEU A 125 -23.62 -10.50 -26.14
C LEU A 125 -23.28 -9.11 -26.69
N THR A 126 -22.11 -8.93 -27.31
CA THR A 126 -21.74 -7.65 -27.95
C THR A 126 -22.38 -7.46 -29.32
N LYS A 127 -22.90 -8.51 -29.97
CA LYS A 127 -23.57 -8.44 -31.27
C LYS A 127 -25.06 -8.06 -31.17
N PHE A 128 -25.62 -8.08 -29.95
CA PHE A 128 -27.04 -7.75 -29.69
C PHE A 128 -27.21 -6.42 -28.94
N ARG A 129 -26.19 -5.53 -28.99
CA ARG A 129 -26.27 -4.19 -28.41
C ARG A 129 -26.23 -3.10 -29.46
#